data_9213ef92c2b4578a0511d3393b63e69a
#
_entry.id   9213ef92c2b4578a0511d3393b63e69a
#
_cell.length_a   1.000
_cell.length_b   1.000
_cell.length_c   1.000
_cell.angle_alpha   90.00
_cell.angle_beta   90.00
_cell.angle_gamma   90.00
#
_symmetry.space_group_name_H-M   'P 1'
#
loop_
_entity.id
_entity.type
_entity.pdbx_description
1 polymer ?
#
loop_
_entity_poly.entity_id
_entity_poly.type
_entity_poly.pdbx_seq_one_letter_code
_entity_poly.pdbx_strand_id
1 'polypeptide(L)'
;HIWNEAAAAVTYEIYASQYAALGKKQEAGAFKRAAHLALRSIGRWIREDGSGFIVKNRFPIEVMHGYESYSAQSQYNLLACWLMCVAYLYADNSIKESPSPSDIGGYVLVMKDVFHKVFANSGGNYVEYELSGDPRYNATGLIRIHLKNSNPQLGPSDGIPHKWDNKKKQDLGGELYAVGPEWHDAAGGVYRLAEYTNILFPDTSYFSAYKGSKLPEIDVRNVRQSVDGVAFEVVYTGRFDGVTQISQRVYIDHTGITVRDILKGNVKKVRACYPMLIDDGMEETKIDFQDGKVILQSRDGQICFQAISPPNATIQRKRKRIPYRNGYADIAYFESDKNVIQYKITTEF
;
A
#
# COMPACT_ATOMS: atom_id res chain seq x y z
N HIS A 1 -6.64 -8.71 5.24
CA HIS A 1 -7.47 -9.54 6.11
C HIS A 1 -6.60 -10.25 7.13
N ILE A 2 -7.09 -10.48 8.36
CA ILE A 2 -6.31 -11.16 9.41
C ILE A 2 -6.03 -12.64 9.11
N TRP A 3 -6.91 -13.32 8.38
CA TRP A 3 -6.67 -14.71 7.99
C TRP A 3 -5.45 -14.86 7.05
N ASN A 4 -5.08 -13.82 6.29
CA ASN A 4 -3.84 -13.82 5.50
C ASN A 4 -2.61 -13.88 6.41
N GLU A 5 -2.61 -13.16 7.51
CA GLU A 5 -1.53 -13.22 8.50
C GLU A 5 -1.47 -14.62 9.16
N ALA A 6 -2.63 -15.21 9.43
CA ALA A 6 -2.69 -16.57 9.97
C ALA A 6 -2.16 -17.61 8.96
N ALA A 7 -2.50 -17.50 7.68
CA ALA A 7 -1.95 -18.34 6.61
C ALA A 7 -0.42 -18.17 6.46
N ALA A 8 0.04 -16.92 6.56
CA ALA A 8 1.47 -16.62 6.57
C ALA A 8 2.18 -17.29 7.76
N ALA A 9 1.59 -17.22 8.97
CA ALA A 9 2.15 -17.89 10.15
C ALA A 9 2.29 -19.39 9.95
N VAL A 10 1.27 -20.08 9.39
CA VAL A 10 1.35 -21.52 9.05
C VAL A 10 2.54 -21.78 8.12
N THR A 11 2.62 -21.03 7.04
CA THR A 11 3.67 -21.20 6.03
C THR A 11 5.06 -21.01 6.66
N TYR A 12 5.22 -19.99 7.47
CA TYR A 12 6.50 -19.68 8.09
C TYR A 12 6.91 -20.70 9.18
N GLU A 13 5.99 -21.22 9.98
CA GLU A 13 6.29 -22.29 10.96
C GLU A 13 6.70 -23.59 10.26
N ILE A 14 6.02 -23.97 9.17
CA ILE A 14 6.39 -25.14 8.35
C ILE A 14 7.81 -24.96 7.81
N TYR A 15 8.11 -23.82 7.20
CA TYR A 15 9.46 -23.58 6.66
C TYR A 15 10.52 -23.47 7.76
N ALA A 16 10.21 -22.87 8.91
CA ALA A 16 11.14 -22.85 10.04
C ALA A 16 11.57 -24.27 10.43
N SER A 17 10.60 -25.18 10.61
CA SER A 17 10.85 -26.58 10.96
C SER A 17 11.61 -27.34 9.86
N GLN A 18 11.26 -27.13 8.59
CA GLN A 18 11.96 -27.77 7.45
C GLN A 18 13.42 -27.33 7.34
N TYR A 19 13.69 -26.02 7.44
CA TYR A 19 15.06 -25.49 7.37
C TYR A 19 15.88 -25.90 8.59
N ALA A 20 15.27 -26.00 9.77
CA ALA A 20 15.93 -26.56 10.96
C ALA A 20 16.34 -28.01 10.77
N ALA A 21 15.46 -28.84 10.21
CA ALA A 21 15.77 -30.25 9.88
C ALA A 21 16.91 -30.37 8.85
N LEU A 22 17.08 -29.41 7.95
CA LEU A 22 18.18 -29.33 7.00
C LEU A 22 19.47 -28.76 7.61
N GLY A 23 19.49 -28.40 8.91
CA GLY A 23 20.62 -27.78 9.59
C GLY A 23 20.84 -26.29 9.26
N LYS A 24 19.94 -25.67 8.51
CA LYS A 24 20.00 -24.27 8.09
C LYS A 24 19.41 -23.36 9.17
N LYS A 25 20.15 -23.19 10.27
CA LYS A 25 19.68 -22.52 11.49
C LYS A 25 19.30 -21.04 11.29
N GLN A 26 20.02 -20.33 10.43
CA GLN A 26 19.77 -18.91 10.18
C GLN A 26 18.45 -18.70 9.43
N GLU A 27 18.24 -19.47 8.36
CA GLU A 27 17.00 -19.42 7.58
C GLU A 27 15.81 -19.89 8.42
N ALA A 28 15.97 -20.98 9.19
CA ALA A 28 14.95 -21.45 10.12
C ALA A 28 14.53 -20.34 11.11
N GLY A 29 15.51 -19.67 11.70
CA GLY A 29 15.28 -18.55 12.62
C GLY A 29 14.62 -17.34 11.95
N ALA A 30 14.94 -17.06 10.68
CA ALA A 30 14.31 -15.98 9.93
C ALA A 30 12.82 -16.26 9.66
N PHE A 31 12.47 -17.50 9.29
CA PHE A 31 11.08 -17.94 9.17
C PHE A 31 10.35 -17.92 10.51
N LYS A 32 11.00 -18.36 11.61
CA LYS A 32 10.44 -18.28 12.95
C LYS A 32 10.12 -16.84 13.36
N ARG A 33 11.02 -15.92 13.07
CA ARG A 33 10.82 -14.47 13.25
C ARG A 33 9.62 -13.97 12.47
N ALA A 34 9.49 -14.36 11.19
CA ALA A 34 8.38 -13.97 10.33
C ALA A 34 7.04 -14.51 10.85
N ALA A 35 6.99 -15.75 11.35
CA ALA A 35 5.80 -16.34 11.98
C ALA A 35 5.36 -15.52 13.20
N HIS A 36 6.28 -15.18 14.09
CA HIS A 36 5.98 -14.37 15.26
C HIS A 36 5.50 -12.95 14.91
N LEU A 37 6.06 -12.33 13.86
CA LEU A 37 5.59 -11.03 13.40
C LEU A 37 4.16 -11.11 12.85
N ALA A 38 3.81 -12.16 12.11
CA ALA A 38 2.46 -12.40 11.63
C ALA A 38 1.46 -12.57 12.79
N LEU A 39 1.80 -13.38 13.80
CA LEU A 39 0.97 -13.56 14.99
C LEU A 39 0.80 -12.27 15.79
N ARG A 40 1.86 -11.46 15.98
CA ARG A 40 1.75 -10.13 16.61
C ARG A 40 0.84 -9.19 15.83
N SER A 41 0.89 -9.25 14.49
CA SER A 41 -0.02 -8.47 13.64
C SER A 41 -1.49 -8.85 13.89
N ILE A 42 -1.80 -10.15 14.01
CA ILE A 42 -3.15 -10.63 14.36
C ILE A 42 -3.59 -10.09 15.71
N GLY A 43 -2.72 -10.11 16.72
CA GLY A 43 -3.02 -9.65 18.07
C GLY A 43 -3.60 -8.23 18.16
N ARG A 44 -3.27 -7.36 17.20
CA ARG A 44 -3.82 -5.99 17.11
C ARG A 44 -5.32 -5.97 16.74
N TRP A 45 -5.84 -7.07 16.20
CA TRP A 45 -7.18 -7.19 15.65
C TRP A 45 -8.07 -8.12 16.47
N ILE A 46 -7.60 -8.57 17.63
CA ILE A 46 -8.40 -9.32 18.59
C ILE A 46 -9.13 -8.34 19.49
N ARG A 47 -10.43 -8.55 19.65
CA ARG A 47 -11.29 -7.79 20.56
C ARG A 47 -11.16 -8.31 21.98
N GLU A 48 -11.67 -7.56 22.95
CA GLU A 48 -11.65 -7.94 24.37
C GLU A 48 -12.45 -9.23 24.65
N ASP A 49 -13.49 -9.50 23.85
CA ASP A 49 -14.30 -10.72 23.93
C ASP A 49 -13.63 -11.94 23.27
N GLY A 50 -12.42 -11.79 22.75
CA GLY A 50 -11.66 -12.83 22.07
C GLY A 50 -12.01 -13.01 20.60
N SER A 51 -13.05 -12.33 20.09
CA SER A 51 -13.34 -12.33 18.65
C SER A 51 -12.36 -11.47 17.88
N GLY A 52 -12.28 -11.63 16.56
CA GLY A 52 -11.39 -10.86 15.71
C GLY A 52 -12.11 -9.93 14.74
N PHE A 53 -11.47 -8.81 14.42
CA PHE A 53 -11.82 -8.05 13.23
C PHE A 53 -11.34 -8.82 11.99
N ILE A 54 -12.20 -9.04 11.02
CA ILE A 54 -11.86 -9.81 9.80
C ILE A 54 -10.95 -9.02 8.87
N VAL A 55 -11.19 -7.73 8.78
CA VAL A 55 -10.41 -6.76 7.99
C VAL A 55 -9.66 -5.80 8.91
N LYS A 56 -8.66 -5.12 8.36
CA LYS A 56 -7.82 -4.19 9.13
C LYS A 56 -8.48 -2.81 9.31
N ASN A 57 -9.75 -2.83 9.74
CA ASN A 57 -10.50 -1.67 10.24
C ASN A 57 -11.39 -2.10 11.40
N ARG A 58 -11.95 -1.16 12.13
CA ARG A 58 -12.70 -1.40 13.37
C ARG A 58 -14.18 -1.01 13.28
N PHE A 59 -14.72 -0.90 12.05
CA PHE A 59 -16.14 -0.63 11.87
C PHE A 59 -17.01 -1.79 12.37
N PRO A 60 -18.21 -1.49 12.91
CA PRO A 60 -19.19 -2.51 13.23
C PRO A 60 -19.54 -3.35 12.00
N ILE A 61 -19.86 -4.63 12.24
CA ILE A 61 -20.16 -5.61 11.17
C ILE A 61 -21.34 -5.14 10.32
N GLU A 62 -22.33 -4.49 10.93
CA GLU A 62 -23.56 -4.00 10.29
C GLU A 62 -23.28 -2.93 9.23
N VAL A 63 -22.19 -2.19 9.39
CA VAL A 63 -21.78 -1.15 8.41
C VAL A 63 -21.28 -1.77 7.12
N MET A 64 -20.79 -3.03 7.16
CA MET A 64 -20.17 -3.73 6.01
C MET A 64 -19.14 -2.85 5.29
N HIS A 65 -18.26 -2.23 6.09
CA HIS A 65 -17.28 -1.28 5.57
C HIS A 65 -16.33 -1.92 4.56
N GLY A 66 -15.95 -1.11 3.58
CA GLY A 66 -15.05 -1.49 2.49
C GLY A 66 -15.77 -2.09 1.29
N TYR A 67 -15.12 -2.09 0.17
CA TYR A 67 -15.67 -2.57 -1.09
C TYR A 67 -15.95 -4.08 -1.11
N GLU A 68 -15.22 -4.86 -0.30
CA GLU A 68 -15.36 -6.32 -0.24
C GLU A 68 -16.47 -6.79 0.71
N SER A 69 -16.95 -5.92 1.61
CA SER A 69 -17.91 -6.24 2.68
C SER A 69 -17.50 -7.45 3.55
N TYR A 70 -16.23 -7.82 3.58
CA TYR A 70 -15.74 -9.00 4.30
C TYR A 70 -15.88 -8.87 5.81
N SER A 71 -16.01 -7.65 6.34
CA SER A 71 -16.30 -7.44 7.77
C SER A 71 -17.56 -8.18 8.24
N ALA A 72 -18.53 -8.44 7.34
CA ALA A 72 -19.75 -9.15 7.66
C ALA A 72 -19.66 -10.69 7.50
N GLN A 73 -18.50 -11.23 7.11
CA GLN A 73 -18.34 -12.64 6.77
C GLN A 73 -17.63 -13.39 7.90
N SER A 74 -18.37 -13.77 8.94
CA SER A 74 -17.84 -14.40 10.18
C SER A 74 -17.04 -15.69 9.95
N GLN A 75 -17.29 -16.42 8.86
CA GLN A 75 -16.53 -17.62 8.49
C GLN A 75 -15.02 -17.37 8.35
N TYR A 76 -14.60 -16.15 8.05
CA TYR A 76 -13.16 -15.80 7.99
C TYR A 76 -12.50 -15.75 9.38
N ASN A 77 -13.25 -15.53 10.45
CA ASN A 77 -12.75 -15.68 11.81
C ASN A 77 -12.47 -17.15 12.12
N LEU A 78 -13.38 -18.06 11.74
CA LEU A 78 -13.14 -19.49 11.87
C LEU A 78 -11.92 -19.95 11.06
N LEU A 79 -11.79 -19.46 9.83
CA LEU A 79 -10.62 -19.75 9.00
C LEU A 79 -9.32 -19.26 9.68
N ALA A 80 -9.31 -18.05 10.20
CA ALA A 80 -8.15 -17.51 10.92
C ALA A 80 -7.81 -18.35 12.17
N CYS A 81 -8.82 -18.72 12.98
CA CYS A 81 -8.63 -19.59 14.13
C CYS A 81 -8.06 -20.97 13.74
N TRP A 82 -8.64 -21.58 12.70
CA TRP A 82 -8.14 -22.88 12.21
C TRP A 82 -6.68 -22.78 11.75
N LEU A 83 -6.34 -21.75 10.97
CA LEU A 83 -4.97 -21.52 10.51
C LEU A 83 -4.01 -21.28 11.70
N MET A 84 -4.42 -20.55 12.72
CA MET A 84 -3.59 -20.37 13.92
C MET A 84 -3.39 -21.69 14.68
N CYS A 85 -4.40 -22.55 14.77
CA CYS A 85 -4.25 -23.90 15.33
C CYS A 85 -3.25 -24.75 14.50
N VAL A 86 -3.33 -24.68 13.18
CA VAL A 86 -2.36 -25.37 12.30
C VAL A 86 -0.96 -24.81 12.51
N ALA A 87 -0.79 -23.48 12.57
CA ALA A 87 0.53 -22.88 12.85
C ALA A 87 1.09 -23.37 14.19
N TYR A 88 0.25 -23.47 15.24
CA TYR A 88 0.65 -24.00 16.53
C TYR A 88 1.12 -25.48 16.47
N LEU A 89 0.47 -26.32 15.67
CA LEU A 89 0.86 -27.73 15.50
C LEU A 89 2.24 -27.89 14.83
N TYR A 90 2.64 -26.95 13.98
CA TYR A 90 3.94 -26.95 13.32
C TYR A 90 4.99 -26.12 14.05
N ALA A 91 4.60 -25.38 15.09
CA ALA A 91 5.52 -24.52 15.83
C ALA A 91 6.54 -25.33 16.62
N ASP A 92 7.82 -25.07 16.38
CA ASP A 92 8.93 -25.57 17.17
C ASP A 92 9.57 -24.41 17.95
N ASN A 93 9.32 -24.38 19.26
CA ASN A 93 9.83 -23.34 20.14
C ASN A 93 11.34 -23.48 20.47
N SER A 94 11.98 -24.57 20.04
CA SER A 94 13.43 -24.74 20.14
C SER A 94 14.19 -23.92 19.11
N ILE A 95 13.53 -23.53 18.01
CA ILE A 95 14.11 -22.71 16.94
C ILE A 95 14.22 -21.26 17.44
N LYS A 96 15.46 -20.78 17.57
CA LYS A 96 15.73 -19.37 17.93
C LYS A 96 15.52 -18.46 16.73
N GLU A 97 14.90 -17.30 16.97
CA GLU A 97 14.73 -16.27 15.92
C GLU A 97 16.08 -15.77 15.40
N SER A 98 16.15 -15.53 14.11
CA SER A 98 17.20 -14.77 13.41
C SER A 98 16.54 -13.59 12.66
N PRO A 99 17.28 -12.52 12.33
CA PRO A 99 16.75 -11.43 11.55
C PRO A 99 16.13 -11.92 10.23
N SER A 100 14.91 -11.48 9.95
CA SER A 100 14.24 -11.74 8.68
C SER A 100 14.78 -10.81 7.58
N PRO A 101 14.52 -11.10 6.29
CA PRO A 101 14.88 -10.18 5.21
C PRO A 101 14.34 -8.76 5.40
N SER A 102 13.16 -8.61 6.01
CA SER A 102 12.58 -7.31 6.30
C SER A 102 13.26 -6.58 7.47
N ASP A 103 13.86 -7.31 8.43
CA ASP A 103 14.68 -6.70 9.48
C ASP A 103 16.03 -6.22 8.93
N ILE A 104 16.62 -6.97 8.00
CA ILE A 104 17.90 -6.66 7.35
C ILE A 104 17.70 -5.51 6.35
N GLY A 105 16.69 -5.61 5.49
CA GLY A 105 16.43 -4.66 4.41
C GLY A 105 17.46 -4.72 3.27
N GLY A 106 17.53 -3.65 2.49
CA GLY A 106 18.50 -3.52 1.41
C GLY A 106 18.11 -4.25 0.12
N TYR A 107 16.82 -4.55 -0.08
CA TYR A 107 16.38 -5.28 -1.27
C TYR A 107 15.31 -4.54 -2.08
N VAL A 108 15.31 -4.82 -3.38
CA VAL A 108 14.24 -4.52 -4.34
C VAL A 108 13.90 -5.81 -5.08
N LEU A 109 12.70 -6.32 -4.88
CA LEU A 109 12.19 -7.52 -5.55
C LEU A 109 11.21 -7.12 -6.63
N VAL A 110 11.58 -7.32 -7.89
CA VAL A 110 10.74 -7.05 -9.05
C VAL A 110 10.04 -8.33 -9.50
N MET A 111 8.72 -8.37 -9.40
CA MET A 111 7.88 -9.53 -9.77
C MET A 111 6.86 -9.11 -10.84
N LYS A 112 7.36 -8.55 -11.95
CA LYS A 112 6.57 -7.95 -13.01
C LYS A 112 5.60 -8.94 -13.66
N ASP A 113 6.06 -10.16 -13.96
CA ASP A 113 5.30 -11.10 -14.80
C ASP A 113 4.30 -11.95 -14.01
N VAL A 114 4.48 -12.07 -12.69
CA VAL A 114 3.67 -12.95 -11.84
C VAL A 114 2.67 -12.16 -11.00
N PHE A 115 3.15 -11.13 -10.30
CA PHE A 115 2.32 -10.34 -9.38
C PHE A 115 2.13 -8.89 -9.82
N HIS A 116 2.76 -8.47 -10.91
CA HIS A 116 2.76 -7.07 -11.38
C HIS A 116 3.25 -6.08 -10.31
N LYS A 117 4.21 -6.49 -9.46
CA LYS A 117 4.63 -5.73 -8.28
C LYS A 117 6.13 -5.51 -8.18
N VAL A 118 6.47 -4.43 -7.47
CA VAL A 118 7.81 -4.22 -6.91
C VAL A 118 7.66 -4.13 -5.40
N PHE A 119 8.46 -4.92 -4.68
CA PHE A 119 8.59 -4.87 -3.23
C PHE A 119 9.97 -4.34 -2.89
N ALA A 120 10.07 -3.36 -2.01
CA ALA A 120 11.36 -2.82 -1.60
C ALA A 120 11.37 -2.48 -0.12
N ASN A 121 12.54 -2.69 0.50
CA ASN A 121 12.74 -2.40 1.92
C ASN A 121 14.17 -1.93 2.16
N SER A 122 14.32 -0.90 2.98
CA SER A 122 15.60 -0.47 3.55
C SER A 122 15.37 0.26 4.87
N GLY A 123 16.24 0.05 5.84
CA GLY A 123 16.19 0.72 7.14
C GLY A 123 14.90 0.47 7.96
N GLY A 124 14.13 -0.57 7.62
CA GLY A 124 12.83 -0.87 8.22
C GLY A 124 11.65 -0.14 7.56
N ASN A 125 11.90 0.63 6.50
CA ASN A 125 10.89 1.25 5.67
C ASN A 125 10.59 0.37 4.47
N TYR A 126 9.31 0.11 4.20
CA TYR A 126 8.86 -0.83 3.18
C TYR A 126 7.84 -0.18 2.24
N VAL A 127 7.94 -0.53 0.97
CA VAL A 127 6.95 -0.17 -0.03
C VAL A 127 6.52 -1.36 -0.87
N GLU A 128 5.26 -1.30 -1.31
CA GLU A 128 4.69 -2.16 -2.34
C GLU A 128 4.19 -1.26 -3.47
N TYR A 129 4.74 -1.47 -4.66
CA TYR A 129 4.37 -0.76 -5.87
C TYR A 129 3.60 -1.69 -6.79
N GLU A 130 2.41 -1.28 -7.21
CA GLU A 130 1.59 -2.00 -8.19
C GLU A 130 1.86 -1.45 -9.58
N LEU A 131 2.42 -2.29 -10.44
CA LEU A 131 2.78 -1.90 -11.81
C LEU A 131 1.55 -1.77 -12.71
N SER A 132 0.51 -2.57 -12.44
CA SER A 132 -0.74 -2.56 -13.19
C SER A 132 -1.87 -3.02 -12.27
N GLY A 133 -2.58 -2.06 -11.67
CA GLY A 133 -3.60 -2.31 -10.68
C GLY A 133 -4.83 -3.04 -11.22
N ASP A 134 -5.46 -3.83 -10.38
CA ASP A 134 -6.82 -4.35 -10.60
C ASP A 134 -7.81 -3.42 -9.89
N PRO A 135 -8.59 -2.60 -10.62
CA PRO A 135 -9.49 -1.60 -10.03
C PRO A 135 -10.52 -2.17 -9.04
N ARG A 136 -10.73 -3.48 -9.05
CA ARG A 136 -11.59 -4.16 -8.06
C ARG A 136 -10.94 -4.24 -6.69
N TYR A 137 -9.60 -4.24 -6.63
CA TYR A 137 -8.85 -4.54 -5.41
C TYR A 137 -7.77 -3.51 -5.06
N ASN A 138 -7.18 -2.86 -6.07
CA ASN A 138 -6.09 -1.90 -5.88
C ASN A 138 -6.00 -0.89 -7.03
N ALA A 139 -4.97 -0.06 -7.02
CA ALA A 139 -4.70 0.97 -8.01
C ALA A 139 -3.26 0.84 -8.51
N THR A 140 -2.97 1.35 -9.71
CA THR A 140 -1.60 1.42 -10.23
C THR A 140 -0.80 2.51 -9.49
N GLY A 141 0.42 2.19 -9.08
CA GLY A 141 1.33 3.10 -8.38
C GLY A 141 1.82 2.58 -7.04
N LEU A 142 2.27 3.48 -6.19
CA LEU A 142 2.74 3.14 -4.85
C LEU A 142 1.53 2.95 -3.93
N ILE A 143 1.18 1.69 -3.65
CA ILE A 143 -0.07 1.32 -3.00
C ILE A 143 0.08 0.98 -1.52
N ARG A 144 1.28 0.66 -1.06
CA ARG A 144 1.52 0.35 0.36
C ARG A 144 2.82 0.95 0.84
N ILE A 145 2.75 1.55 2.01
CA ILE A 145 3.89 2.17 2.69
C ILE A 145 3.83 1.79 4.15
N HIS A 146 4.89 1.16 4.65
CA HIS A 146 5.09 0.95 6.07
C HIS A 146 6.40 1.62 6.47
N LEU A 147 6.33 2.52 7.42
CA LEU A 147 7.51 3.18 7.98
C LEU A 147 7.87 2.54 9.32
N LYS A 148 9.17 2.44 9.56
CA LYS A 148 9.71 1.96 10.83
C LYS A 148 9.16 2.80 12.00
N ASN A 149 8.73 2.11 13.06
CA ASN A 149 8.18 2.73 14.27
C ASN A 149 6.89 3.55 14.03
N SER A 150 6.17 3.30 12.93
CA SER A 150 4.87 3.91 12.69
C SER A 150 3.76 2.86 12.68
N ASN A 151 2.52 3.33 12.88
CA ASN A 151 1.35 2.50 12.68
C ASN A 151 1.17 2.23 11.17
N PRO A 152 1.26 0.96 10.71
CA PRO A 152 1.15 0.64 9.29
C PRO A 152 -0.22 0.99 8.67
N GLN A 153 -1.25 1.24 9.47
CA GLN A 153 -2.55 1.69 8.98
C GLN A 153 -2.55 3.14 8.48
N LEU A 154 -1.64 3.98 8.98
CA LEU A 154 -1.52 5.37 8.54
C LEU A 154 -1.02 5.49 7.11
N GLY A 155 -0.22 4.53 6.65
CA GLY A 155 0.20 4.44 5.26
C GLY A 155 -0.96 3.99 4.36
N PRO A 156 -0.90 4.30 3.06
CA PRO A 156 -1.83 3.76 2.10
C PRO A 156 -1.78 2.23 2.11
N SER A 157 -2.93 1.58 1.91
CA SER A 157 -3.04 0.14 1.79
C SER A 157 -3.88 -0.20 0.58
N ASP A 158 -3.25 -0.85 -0.39
CA ASP A 158 -3.82 -1.31 -1.66
C ASP A 158 -4.38 -0.18 -2.57
N GLY A 159 -3.98 1.08 -2.34
CA GLY A 159 -4.57 2.23 -2.99
C GLY A 159 -6.02 2.47 -2.53
N ILE A 160 -6.77 3.22 -3.29
CA ILE A 160 -8.22 3.39 -3.09
C ILE A 160 -8.91 2.84 -4.33
N PRO A 161 -9.50 1.63 -4.27
CA PRO A 161 -10.18 1.01 -5.39
C PRO A 161 -11.53 1.66 -5.67
N HIS A 162 -12.12 1.30 -6.80
CA HIS A 162 -13.48 1.65 -7.14
C HIS A 162 -14.47 1.17 -6.07
N LYS A 163 -15.48 1.97 -5.83
CA LYS A 163 -16.57 1.62 -4.92
C LYS A 163 -17.49 0.59 -5.58
N TRP A 164 -17.60 -0.57 -4.97
CA TRP A 164 -18.44 -1.67 -5.44
C TRP A 164 -19.65 -1.88 -4.53
N ASP A 165 -20.83 -2.02 -5.12
CA ASP A 165 -22.03 -2.43 -4.40
C ASP A 165 -22.22 -3.95 -4.51
N ASN A 166 -21.85 -4.68 -3.46
CA ASN A 166 -21.95 -6.13 -3.43
C ASN A 166 -23.39 -6.65 -3.51
N LYS A 167 -24.38 -5.87 -3.07
CA LYS A 167 -25.80 -6.27 -3.12
C LYS A 167 -26.36 -6.18 -4.52
N LYS A 168 -26.04 -5.08 -5.21
CA LYS A 168 -26.50 -4.83 -6.58
C LYS A 168 -25.57 -5.40 -7.63
N LYS A 169 -24.38 -5.89 -7.22
CA LYS A 169 -23.32 -6.37 -8.10
C LYS A 169 -23.00 -5.38 -9.22
N GLN A 170 -22.85 -4.12 -8.85
CA GLN A 170 -22.55 -3.04 -9.78
C GLN A 170 -21.41 -2.17 -9.28
N ASP A 171 -20.63 -1.66 -10.22
CA ASP A 171 -19.65 -0.62 -9.95
C ASP A 171 -20.38 0.71 -9.71
N LEU A 172 -20.15 1.31 -8.55
CA LEU A 172 -20.68 2.62 -8.20
C LEU A 172 -19.78 3.76 -8.73
N GLY A 173 -18.74 3.40 -9.47
CA GLY A 173 -17.73 4.35 -9.91
C GLY A 173 -16.85 4.83 -8.77
N GLY A 174 -16.07 5.83 -9.02
CA GLY A 174 -15.19 6.46 -8.05
C GLY A 174 -13.85 6.84 -8.68
N GLU A 175 -13.08 7.58 -7.92
CA GLU A 175 -11.73 7.96 -8.30
C GLU A 175 -10.75 7.00 -7.64
N LEU A 176 -9.81 6.44 -8.42
CA LEU A 176 -8.72 5.63 -7.90
C LEU A 176 -7.58 6.53 -7.44
N TYR A 177 -6.99 6.19 -6.28
CA TYR A 177 -5.84 6.88 -5.74
C TYR A 177 -4.79 5.88 -5.26
N ALA A 178 -3.54 6.17 -5.61
CA ALA A 178 -2.34 5.64 -5.01
C ALA A 178 -1.45 6.83 -4.64
N VAL A 179 -0.32 6.60 -3.99
CA VAL A 179 0.68 7.65 -3.85
C VAL A 179 1.37 7.83 -5.20
N GLY A 180 1.21 9.02 -5.79
CA GLY A 180 1.74 9.28 -7.11
C GLY A 180 1.07 10.44 -7.84
N PRO A 181 1.35 10.57 -9.15
CA PRO A 181 0.97 11.74 -9.90
C PRO A 181 -0.51 11.74 -10.31
N GLU A 182 -1.11 12.91 -10.15
CA GLU A 182 -2.30 13.39 -10.85
C GLU A 182 -1.84 14.52 -11.77
N TRP A 183 -2.37 14.61 -12.98
CA TRP A 183 -2.02 15.72 -13.86
C TRP A 183 -3.24 16.32 -14.54
N HIS A 184 -3.09 17.57 -14.95
CA HIS A 184 -4.08 18.31 -15.70
C HIS A 184 -3.54 18.54 -17.10
N ASP A 185 -4.31 18.20 -18.12
CA ASP A 185 -3.99 18.53 -19.49
C ASP A 185 -4.30 20.01 -19.83
N ALA A 186 -3.96 20.42 -21.05
CA ALA A 186 -4.20 21.78 -21.51
C ALA A 186 -5.71 22.12 -21.63
N ALA A 187 -6.57 21.11 -21.80
CA ALA A 187 -8.01 21.25 -21.91
C ALA A 187 -8.72 21.29 -20.53
N GLY A 188 -7.98 21.03 -19.43
CA GLY A 188 -8.51 21.00 -18.08
C GLY A 188 -9.00 19.62 -17.64
N GLY A 189 -8.75 18.57 -18.41
CA GLY A 189 -8.94 17.18 -18.00
C GLY A 189 -8.03 16.83 -16.83
N VAL A 190 -8.52 15.99 -15.91
CA VAL A 190 -7.78 15.53 -14.71
C VAL A 190 -7.61 14.03 -14.80
N TYR A 191 -6.38 13.57 -14.71
CA TYR A 191 -5.99 12.17 -14.88
C TYR A 191 -5.04 11.73 -13.77
N ARG A 192 -5.04 10.45 -13.42
CA ARG A 192 -4.18 9.86 -12.37
C ARG A 192 -3.54 8.59 -12.86
N LEU A 193 -2.27 8.37 -12.55
CA LEU A 193 -1.62 7.08 -12.82
C LEU A 193 -2.41 5.91 -12.23
N ALA A 194 -3.00 6.10 -11.07
CA ALA A 194 -3.80 5.11 -10.36
C ALA A 194 -4.97 4.52 -11.18
N GLU A 195 -5.46 5.25 -12.20
CA GLU A 195 -6.60 4.88 -13.03
C GLU A 195 -6.23 4.10 -14.30
N TYR A 196 -4.94 3.85 -14.55
CA TYR A 196 -4.47 3.10 -15.71
C TYR A 196 -4.13 1.66 -15.34
N THR A 197 -4.51 0.72 -16.21
CA THR A 197 -4.25 -0.72 -16.00
C THR A 197 -4.08 -1.47 -17.30
N ASN A 198 -3.33 -2.59 -17.26
CA ASN A 198 -3.27 -3.58 -18.37
C ASN A 198 -4.14 -4.80 -18.11
N ILE A 199 -4.82 -4.85 -16.97
CA ILE A 199 -5.70 -5.97 -16.66
C ILE A 199 -6.92 -5.87 -17.57
N LEU A 200 -7.08 -6.89 -18.41
CA LEU A 200 -8.25 -7.04 -19.27
C LEU A 200 -9.36 -7.71 -18.47
N PHE A 201 -10.50 -7.06 -18.35
CA PHE A 201 -11.69 -7.65 -17.77
C PHE A 201 -12.49 -8.31 -18.90
N PRO A 202 -12.68 -9.64 -18.88
CA PRO A 202 -13.43 -10.34 -19.92
C PRO A 202 -14.91 -9.97 -19.95
N ASP A 203 -15.44 -9.46 -18.83
CA ASP A 203 -16.82 -9.00 -18.72
C ASP A 203 -16.88 -7.51 -18.41
N THR A 204 -17.08 -6.71 -19.46
CA THR A 204 -17.17 -5.25 -19.36
C THR A 204 -18.46 -4.79 -18.66
N SER A 205 -19.46 -5.66 -18.47
CA SER A 205 -20.72 -5.32 -17.79
C SER A 205 -20.50 -4.98 -16.31
N TYR A 206 -19.49 -5.59 -15.68
CA TYR A 206 -19.12 -5.34 -14.29
C TYR A 206 -18.37 -4.02 -14.08
N PHE A 207 -17.77 -3.45 -15.12
CA PHE A 207 -16.90 -2.27 -15.06
C PHE A 207 -17.22 -1.24 -16.14
N SER A 208 -18.48 -1.14 -16.53
CA SER A 208 -18.94 -0.20 -17.56
C SER A 208 -18.63 1.26 -17.26
N ALA A 209 -18.44 1.60 -15.97
CA ALA A 209 -18.02 2.93 -15.54
C ALA A 209 -16.49 3.13 -15.53
N TYR A 210 -15.71 2.03 -15.61
CA TYR A 210 -14.26 2.10 -15.63
C TYR A 210 -13.76 2.35 -17.06
N LYS A 211 -13.43 3.60 -17.33
CA LYS A 211 -12.76 4.00 -18.59
C LYS A 211 -11.26 3.78 -18.51
N GLY A 212 -10.81 2.65 -17.93
CA GLY A 212 -9.40 2.35 -17.73
C GLY A 212 -8.64 2.45 -19.04
N SER A 213 -7.82 3.48 -19.15
CA SER A 213 -6.91 3.62 -20.28
C SER A 213 -5.85 2.54 -20.14
N LYS A 214 -5.61 1.83 -21.23
CA LYS A 214 -4.60 0.79 -21.27
C LYS A 214 -3.23 1.38 -20.91
N LEU A 215 -2.57 0.78 -19.92
CA LEU A 215 -1.16 1.07 -19.65
C LEU A 215 -0.35 0.68 -20.88
N PRO A 216 0.52 1.56 -21.34
CA PRO A 216 1.46 1.21 -22.38
C PRO A 216 2.57 0.32 -21.86
N GLU A 217 3.75 0.41 -22.44
CA GLU A 217 4.92 -0.33 -21.98
C GLU A 217 5.33 0.07 -20.56
N ILE A 218 5.59 -0.93 -19.72
CA ILE A 218 6.03 -0.77 -18.33
C ILE A 218 7.45 -1.31 -18.21
N ASP A 219 8.35 -0.50 -17.69
CA ASP A 219 9.74 -0.86 -17.42
C ASP A 219 10.10 -0.54 -15.97
N VAL A 220 10.86 -1.46 -15.34
CA VAL A 220 11.44 -1.25 -13.99
C VAL A 220 12.96 -1.25 -14.15
N ARG A 221 13.57 -0.12 -13.91
CA ARG A 221 14.99 0.09 -14.16
C ARG A 221 15.70 0.84 -13.04
N ASN A 222 17.00 1.05 -13.18
CA ASN A 222 17.84 1.75 -12.21
C ASN A 222 17.75 1.16 -10.80
N VAL A 223 17.56 -0.17 -10.71
CA VAL A 223 17.51 -0.88 -9.44
C VAL A 223 18.87 -0.84 -8.77
N ARG A 224 18.91 -0.33 -7.54
CA ARG A 224 20.10 -0.29 -6.67
C ARG A 224 19.72 -0.87 -5.33
N GLN A 225 20.58 -1.71 -4.78
CA GLN A 225 20.36 -2.41 -3.52
C GLN A 225 21.58 -2.29 -2.64
N SER A 226 21.42 -1.72 -1.46
CA SER A 226 22.40 -1.75 -0.39
C SER A 226 21.70 -1.70 0.95
N VAL A 227 22.39 -2.06 2.02
CA VAL A 227 21.87 -1.99 3.39
C VAL A 227 21.54 -0.56 3.82
N ASP A 228 22.24 0.44 3.24
CA ASP A 228 22.05 1.85 3.57
C ASP A 228 20.91 2.51 2.81
N GLY A 229 20.51 1.92 1.68
CA GLY A 229 19.42 2.44 0.89
C GLY A 229 19.18 1.67 -0.40
N VAL A 230 17.95 1.70 -0.87
CA VAL A 230 17.54 1.08 -2.13
C VAL A 230 16.85 2.09 -3.03
N ALA A 231 16.97 1.88 -4.33
CA ALA A 231 16.29 2.70 -5.32
C ALA A 231 15.77 1.86 -6.47
N PHE A 232 14.70 2.32 -7.09
CA PHE A 232 14.21 1.84 -8.37
C PHE A 232 13.44 2.92 -9.11
N GLU A 233 13.27 2.75 -10.41
CA GLU A 233 12.47 3.63 -11.25
C GLU A 233 11.46 2.80 -12.02
N VAL A 234 10.18 3.17 -11.93
CA VAL A 234 9.11 2.60 -12.77
C VAL A 234 8.79 3.59 -13.87
N VAL A 235 8.81 3.13 -15.11
CA VAL A 235 8.56 3.96 -16.29
C VAL A 235 7.43 3.38 -17.11
N TYR A 236 6.45 4.21 -17.37
CA TYR A 236 5.34 3.94 -18.26
C TYR A 236 5.54 4.75 -19.55
N THR A 237 5.61 4.08 -20.71
CA THR A 237 5.85 4.74 -22.00
C THR A 237 4.70 4.45 -22.95
N GLY A 238 4.08 5.47 -23.52
CA GLY A 238 2.99 5.35 -24.50
C GLY A 238 2.10 6.58 -24.53
N ARG A 239 0.82 6.38 -24.87
CA ARG A 239 -0.15 7.47 -24.95
C ARG A 239 -1.01 7.47 -23.70
N PHE A 240 -0.82 8.48 -22.87
CA PHE A 240 -1.72 8.90 -21.80
C PHE A 240 -2.37 10.22 -22.22
N ASP A 241 -3.43 10.60 -21.55
CA ASP A 241 -4.09 11.86 -21.80
C ASP A 241 -3.15 13.06 -21.55
N GLY A 242 -2.63 13.66 -22.61
CA GLY A 242 -1.66 14.76 -22.56
C GLY A 242 -0.21 14.37 -22.24
N VAL A 243 0.07 13.11 -21.91
CA VAL A 243 1.38 12.61 -21.49
C VAL A 243 1.84 11.45 -22.35
N THR A 244 3.13 11.34 -22.62
CA THR A 244 3.75 10.25 -23.40
C THR A 244 4.65 9.35 -22.56
N GLN A 245 5.08 9.82 -21.39
CA GLN A 245 5.85 9.03 -20.45
C GLN A 245 5.60 9.52 -19.02
N ILE A 246 5.46 8.57 -18.09
CA ILE A 246 5.44 8.82 -16.65
C ILE A 246 6.58 8.01 -16.05
N SER A 247 7.41 8.64 -15.23
CA SER A 247 8.47 7.98 -14.47
C SER A 247 8.31 8.30 -12.99
N GLN A 248 8.29 7.27 -12.16
CA GLN A 248 8.37 7.40 -10.71
C GLN A 248 9.69 6.82 -10.23
N ARG A 249 10.55 7.67 -9.64
CA ARG A 249 11.79 7.27 -8.98
C ARG A 249 11.56 7.18 -7.50
N VAL A 250 11.78 6.00 -6.94
CA VAL A 250 11.60 5.72 -5.52
C VAL A 250 12.97 5.46 -4.90
N TYR A 251 13.26 6.13 -3.81
CA TYR A 251 14.44 5.91 -2.97
C TYR A 251 13.98 5.68 -1.53
N ILE A 252 14.54 4.66 -0.89
CA ILE A 252 14.18 4.23 0.47
C ILE A 252 15.46 4.09 1.27
N ASP A 253 15.53 4.74 2.43
CA ASP A 253 16.59 4.57 3.41
C ASP A 253 16.02 4.59 4.84
N HIS A 254 16.89 4.63 5.85
CA HIS A 254 16.48 4.70 7.26
C HIS A 254 15.70 5.97 7.63
N THR A 255 15.77 7.04 6.81
CA THR A 255 15.10 8.32 7.06
C THR A 255 13.71 8.40 6.43
N GLY A 256 13.34 7.42 5.59
CA GLY A 256 12.02 7.36 4.95
C GLY A 256 12.06 7.02 3.47
N ILE A 257 11.04 7.49 2.77
CA ILE A 257 10.81 7.20 1.36
C ILE A 257 10.75 8.51 0.59
N THR A 258 11.62 8.67 -0.40
CA THR A 258 11.60 9.80 -1.32
C THR A 258 11.08 9.35 -2.68
N VAL A 259 10.11 10.07 -3.22
CA VAL A 259 9.53 9.80 -4.54
C VAL A 259 9.68 11.04 -5.41
N ARG A 260 10.05 10.81 -6.67
CA ARG A 260 10.12 11.85 -7.69
C ARG A 260 9.34 11.40 -8.92
N ASP A 261 8.29 12.14 -9.22
CA ASP A 261 7.44 11.94 -10.40
C ASP A 261 7.90 12.87 -11.52
N ILE A 262 8.06 12.31 -12.71
CA ILE A 262 8.50 13.01 -13.92
C ILE A 262 7.54 12.65 -15.06
N LEU A 263 6.87 13.64 -15.62
CA LEU A 263 5.94 13.46 -16.73
C LEU A 263 6.54 14.09 -18.01
N LYS A 264 6.45 13.38 -19.13
CA LYS A 264 6.78 13.94 -20.45
C LYS A 264 5.48 14.13 -21.22
N GLY A 265 5.19 15.35 -21.61
CA GLY A 265 3.98 15.68 -22.35
C GLY A 265 3.58 17.14 -22.17
N ASN A 266 2.41 17.47 -22.69
CA ASN A 266 1.82 18.80 -22.57
C ASN A 266 0.85 18.83 -21.38
N VAL A 267 1.40 18.99 -20.18
CA VAL A 267 0.61 19.10 -18.95
C VAL A 267 0.65 20.52 -18.44
N LYS A 268 -0.50 21.01 -17.97
CA LYS A 268 -0.63 22.32 -17.37
C LYS A 268 -0.17 22.33 -15.92
N LYS A 269 -0.37 21.21 -15.22
CA LYS A 269 -0.11 21.08 -13.80
C LYS A 269 0.07 19.61 -13.43
N VAL A 270 0.99 19.34 -12.50
CA VAL A 270 1.18 18.03 -11.88
C VAL A 270 0.92 18.13 -10.39
N ARG A 271 0.27 17.12 -9.80
CA ARG A 271 0.05 16.98 -8.37
C ARG A 271 0.67 15.69 -7.87
N ALA A 272 1.28 15.75 -6.69
CA ALA A 272 1.58 14.56 -5.92
C ALA A 272 0.41 14.30 -4.96
N CYS A 273 -0.22 13.14 -5.07
CA CYS A 273 -1.34 12.75 -4.23
C CYS A 273 -0.91 11.74 -3.17
N TYR A 274 -1.44 11.88 -1.96
CA TYR A 274 -1.23 10.98 -0.84
C TYR A 274 -2.56 10.67 -0.15
N PRO A 275 -3.05 9.42 -0.20
CA PRO A 275 -4.22 8.98 0.55
C PRO A 275 -3.94 8.98 2.06
N MET A 276 -4.73 9.72 2.82
CA MET A 276 -4.63 9.87 4.27
C MET A 276 -5.75 9.11 4.96
N LEU A 277 -5.41 8.19 5.85
CA LEU A 277 -6.42 7.62 6.77
C LEU A 277 -7.00 8.74 7.64
N ILE A 278 -8.32 8.85 7.70
CA ILE A 278 -9.01 9.82 8.55
C ILE A 278 -9.78 9.17 9.71
N ASP A 279 -10.22 7.91 9.53
CA ASP A 279 -11.07 7.22 10.47
C ASP A 279 -11.01 5.70 10.18
N ASP A 280 -10.73 4.87 11.20
CA ASP A 280 -10.66 3.41 11.08
C ASP A 280 -11.89 2.69 11.64
N GLY A 281 -12.89 3.45 12.08
CA GLY A 281 -14.12 2.98 12.70
C GLY A 281 -14.17 3.09 14.22
N MET A 282 -13.04 3.33 14.88
CA MET A 282 -12.93 3.59 16.32
C MET A 282 -12.08 4.81 16.65
N GLU A 283 -11.08 5.08 15.83
CA GLU A 283 -10.14 6.17 16.06
C GLU A 283 -10.09 7.10 14.85
N GLU A 284 -10.23 8.41 15.10
CA GLU A 284 -9.95 9.43 14.11
C GLU A 284 -8.45 9.74 14.10
N THR A 285 -7.89 9.84 12.90
CA THR A 285 -6.50 10.27 12.73
C THR A 285 -6.40 11.78 12.97
N LYS A 286 -5.53 12.22 13.85
CA LYS A 286 -5.19 13.63 13.97
C LYS A 286 -4.35 14.04 12.76
N ILE A 287 -4.85 15.05 12.03
CA ILE A 287 -4.22 15.55 10.81
C ILE A 287 -3.86 17.02 11.02
N ASP A 288 -2.58 17.33 10.87
CA ASP A 288 -2.01 18.67 11.02
C ASP A 288 -1.35 19.11 9.72
N PHE A 289 -1.84 20.22 9.15
CA PHE A 289 -1.29 20.84 7.94
C PHE A 289 -0.37 21.98 8.33
N GLN A 290 0.87 21.89 7.90
CA GLN A 290 1.93 22.88 8.13
C GLN A 290 2.51 23.31 6.77
N ASP A 291 3.37 24.34 6.79
CA ASP A 291 4.04 24.79 5.57
C ASP A 291 4.86 23.64 4.94
N GLY A 292 4.50 23.27 3.72
CA GLY A 292 5.17 22.22 2.95
C GLY A 292 4.99 20.79 3.44
N LYS A 293 4.20 20.54 4.49
CA LYS A 293 3.99 19.18 5.01
C LYS A 293 2.61 18.97 5.63
N VAL A 294 2.20 17.71 5.69
CA VAL A 294 1.05 17.25 6.48
C VAL A 294 1.48 16.08 7.37
N ILE A 295 1.06 16.12 8.61
CA ILE A 295 1.36 15.12 9.63
C ILE A 295 0.08 14.37 9.98
N LEU A 296 0.13 13.05 9.88
CA LEU A 296 -0.91 12.12 10.31
C LEU A 296 -0.45 11.46 11.60
N GLN A 297 -1.23 11.55 12.66
CA GLN A 297 -0.91 10.97 13.95
C GLN A 297 -2.04 10.09 14.43
N SER A 298 -1.73 8.85 14.80
CA SER A 298 -2.58 7.93 15.53
C SER A 298 -1.98 7.64 16.92
N ARG A 299 -2.67 6.83 17.70
CA ARG A 299 -2.19 6.36 19.00
C ARG A 299 -0.79 5.69 18.94
N ASP A 300 -0.55 4.92 17.86
CA ASP A 300 0.62 4.04 17.73
C ASP A 300 1.69 4.54 16.76
N GLY A 301 1.68 5.84 16.43
CA GLY A 301 2.70 6.41 15.56
C GLY A 301 2.21 7.52 14.65
N GLN A 302 3.10 8.00 13.83
CA GLN A 302 2.87 9.14 12.94
C GLN A 302 3.54 8.98 11.59
N ILE A 303 2.99 9.66 10.59
CA ILE A 303 3.55 9.78 9.23
C ILE A 303 3.50 11.24 8.81
N CYS A 304 4.58 11.71 8.18
CA CYS A 304 4.67 13.00 7.55
C CYS A 304 4.78 12.83 6.03
N PHE A 305 3.93 13.49 5.28
CA PHE A 305 4.06 13.68 3.84
C PHE A 305 4.52 15.11 3.58
N GLN A 306 5.68 15.27 2.94
CA GLN A 306 6.37 16.54 2.77
C GLN A 306 6.70 16.83 1.31
N ALA A 307 6.42 18.04 0.87
CA ALA A 307 6.83 18.57 -0.42
C ALA A 307 8.33 18.91 -0.41
N ILE A 308 9.06 18.41 -1.41
CA ILE A 308 10.48 18.70 -1.61
C ILE A 308 10.66 19.62 -2.83
N SER A 309 9.94 19.34 -3.92
CA SER A 309 9.98 20.14 -5.13
C SER A 309 8.58 20.24 -5.75
N PRO A 310 8.02 21.45 -5.86
CA PRO A 310 8.59 22.73 -5.44
C PRO A 310 8.73 22.80 -3.91
N PRO A 311 9.80 23.47 -3.41
CA PRO A 311 10.00 23.62 -1.98
C PRO A 311 8.88 24.49 -1.36
N ASN A 312 8.47 24.13 -0.15
CA ASN A 312 7.42 24.83 0.61
C ASN A 312 6.08 24.94 -0.13
N ALA A 313 5.80 24.00 -1.03
CA ALA A 313 4.50 23.96 -1.70
C ALA A 313 3.40 23.74 -0.67
N THR A 314 2.35 24.56 -0.73
CA THR A 314 1.20 24.41 0.17
C THR A 314 0.51 23.06 -0.08
N ILE A 315 0.44 22.23 0.95
CA ILE A 315 -0.30 20.98 0.88
C ILE A 315 -1.77 21.28 1.15
N GLN A 316 -2.61 20.78 0.25
CA GLN A 316 -4.05 20.96 0.26
C GLN A 316 -4.73 19.62 0.56
N ARG A 317 -6.00 19.68 0.99
CA ARG A 317 -6.84 18.53 1.31
C ARG A 317 -8.05 18.46 0.38
N LYS A 318 -8.21 17.33 -0.31
CA LYS A 318 -9.49 16.95 -0.92
C LYS A 318 -10.28 16.15 0.11
N ARG A 319 -11.35 16.72 0.64
CA ARG A 319 -12.28 16.03 1.56
C ARG A 319 -13.20 15.14 0.75
N LYS A 320 -12.86 13.87 0.63
CA LYS A 320 -13.58 12.88 -0.17
C LYS A 320 -14.30 11.85 0.70
N ARG A 321 -13.77 11.58 1.89
CA ARG A 321 -14.22 10.50 2.78
C ARG A 321 -14.45 9.20 1.99
N ILE A 322 -13.42 8.80 1.23
CA ILE A 322 -13.48 7.63 0.37
C ILE A 322 -13.32 6.37 1.22
N PRO A 323 -14.23 5.39 1.11
CA PRO A 323 -14.05 4.12 1.80
C PRO A 323 -12.90 3.33 1.15
N TYR A 324 -11.99 2.83 1.96
CA TYR A 324 -10.94 1.90 1.56
C TYR A 324 -10.72 0.86 2.66
N ARG A 325 -9.83 -0.10 2.45
CA ARG A 325 -9.70 -1.27 3.33
C ARG A 325 -9.44 -0.93 4.79
N ASN A 326 -8.60 0.05 5.08
CA ASN A 326 -8.25 0.42 6.45
C ASN A 326 -9.27 1.35 7.13
N GLY A 327 -10.21 1.93 6.38
CA GLY A 327 -11.17 2.88 6.92
C GLY A 327 -11.68 3.88 5.89
N TYR A 328 -11.75 5.14 6.26
CA TYR A 328 -12.03 6.23 5.33
C TYR A 328 -10.77 7.05 5.07
N ALA A 329 -10.61 7.52 3.84
CA ALA A 329 -9.49 8.37 3.45
C ALA A 329 -9.95 9.70 2.85
N ASP A 330 -9.16 10.74 3.11
CA ASP A 330 -9.08 11.96 2.32
C ASP A 330 -7.75 11.98 1.55
N ILE A 331 -7.60 12.92 0.63
CA ILE A 331 -6.40 13.01 -0.19
C ILE A 331 -5.66 14.30 0.15
N ALA A 332 -4.41 14.17 0.63
CA ALA A 332 -3.48 15.29 0.63
C ALA A 332 -2.84 15.41 -0.75
N TYR A 333 -2.61 16.64 -1.19
CA TYR A 333 -1.88 16.89 -2.42
C TYR A 333 -1.20 18.25 -2.38
N PHE A 334 -0.13 18.38 -3.14
CA PHE A 334 0.43 19.65 -3.53
C PHE A 334 0.72 19.64 -5.03
N GLU A 335 0.94 20.80 -5.61
CA GLU A 335 0.98 20.94 -7.06
C GLU A 335 2.22 21.69 -7.55
N SER A 336 2.59 21.43 -8.79
CA SER A 336 3.67 22.08 -9.51
C SER A 336 3.20 22.41 -10.93
N ASP A 337 3.58 23.58 -11.43
CA ASP A 337 3.43 23.96 -12.83
C ASP A 337 4.55 23.35 -13.72
N LYS A 338 5.49 22.65 -13.11
CA LYS A 338 6.55 21.90 -13.80
C LYS A 338 6.15 20.45 -13.93
N ASN A 339 6.63 19.79 -14.98
CA ASN A 339 6.42 18.36 -15.24
C ASN A 339 7.19 17.44 -14.27
N VAL A 340 7.70 17.98 -13.18
CA VAL A 340 8.47 17.26 -12.16
C VAL A 340 7.99 17.70 -10.78
N ILE A 341 7.75 16.70 -9.93
CA ILE A 341 7.37 16.91 -8.54
C ILE A 341 8.12 15.90 -7.66
N GLN A 342 8.53 16.32 -6.45
CA GLN A 342 9.26 15.44 -5.53
C GLN A 342 8.73 15.61 -4.12
N TYR A 343 8.63 14.51 -3.38
CA TYR A 343 8.13 14.48 -2.02
C TYR A 343 8.82 13.41 -1.18
N LYS A 344 8.72 13.54 0.13
CA LYS A 344 9.23 12.59 1.11
C LYS A 344 8.11 12.13 2.04
N ILE A 345 8.17 10.87 2.43
CA ILE A 345 7.28 10.25 3.41
C ILE A 345 8.17 9.69 4.51
N THR A 346 7.96 10.17 5.74
CA THR A 346 8.85 9.90 6.88
C THR A 346 8.07 9.86 8.19
N THR A 347 8.70 9.38 9.25
CA THR A 347 8.25 9.52 10.64
C THR A 347 8.96 10.66 11.37
N GLU A 348 9.97 11.25 10.76
CA GLU A 348 10.79 12.34 11.31
C GLU A 348 10.33 13.70 10.76
N PHE A 349 10.40 14.75 11.59
CA PHE A 349 9.92 16.10 11.27
C PHE A 349 11.04 17.13 11.33
#